data_bd11f18008afe7e7b39029856830cefc
#
_entry.id   bd11f18008afe7e7b39029856830cefc
#
_cell.length_a   1.000
_cell.length_b   1.000
_cell.length_c   1.000
_cell.angle_alpha   90.00
_cell.angle_beta   90.00
_cell.angle_gamma   90.00
#
_symmetry.space_group_name_H-M   'P 1'
#
loop_
_entity.id
_entity.type
_entity.pdbx_description
1 polymer ?
#
loop_
_entity_poly.entity_id
_entity_poly.type
_entity_poly.pdbx_seq_one_letter_code
_entity_poly.pdbx_strand_id
1 'polypeptide(L)'
;MSRATEDYLKAIYNLAHRGEAVTTGQLAHELGVSSPSASAMIKRLEDGSLLSRPDSRSLRLTDSGERAALRVVRRHRLLETFLHRMLDVPWDEVHAEAELLEHALSDRLEERIDAALGHPTHDPHGDPIPPRHGPHDEQWGAALATVPAGVRFRVQRISDRDSAALRYLGELGLFPGVVIGVEEQDPFGGPRWIRVGGHRRSLGAPLTRLVHGHVLDGNENSSNDAGETR
;
A
#
# COMPACT_ATOMS: atom_id res chain seq x y z
N MET A 1 -8.95 -19.45 -10.45
CA MET A 1 -8.65 -19.57 -9.01
C MET A 1 -9.90 -19.17 -8.26
N SER A 2 -10.15 -19.63 -7.02
CA SER A 2 -11.32 -19.14 -6.28
C SER A 2 -10.98 -17.78 -5.63
N ARG A 3 -12.00 -16.93 -5.43
CA ARG A 3 -11.85 -15.63 -4.73
C ARG A 3 -11.10 -15.81 -3.40
N ALA A 4 -11.55 -16.73 -2.55
CA ALA A 4 -10.91 -16.98 -1.26
C ALA A 4 -9.41 -17.38 -1.38
N THR A 5 -9.01 -18.09 -2.46
CA THR A 5 -7.60 -18.38 -2.71
C THR A 5 -6.81 -17.11 -3.05
N GLU A 6 -7.38 -16.24 -3.86
CA GLU A 6 -6.79 -14.96 -4.27
C GLU A 6 -6.64 -14.02 -3.08
N ASP A 7 -7.67 -13.91 -2.23
CA ASP A 7 -7.64 -13.10 -0.99
C ASP A 7 -6.50 -13.54 -0.05
N TYR A 8 -6.33 -14.85 0.14
CA TYR A 8 -5.24 -15.37 0.99
C TYR A 8 -3.86 -15.09 0.40
N LEU A 9 -3.68 -15.28 -0.91
CA LEU A 9 -2.39 -15.01 -1.56
C LEU A 9 -2.03 -13.53 -1.48
N LYS A 10 -3.01 -12.62 -1.72
CA LYS A 10 -2.85 -11.17 -1.56
C LYS A 10 -2.50 -10.80 -0.12
N ALA A 11 -3.22 -11.34 0.87
CA ALA A 11 -2.95 -11.07 2.28
C ALA A 11 -1.55 -11.53 2.72
N ILE A 12 -1.11 -12.73 2.28
CA ILE A 12 0.24 -13.24 2.56
C ILE A 12 1.30 -12.33 1.94
N TYR A 13 1.11 -11.93 0.68
CA TYR A 13 1.99 -11.02 -0.02
C TYR A 13 2.12 -9.69 0.73
N ASN A 14 1.01 -9.06 1.06
CA ASN A 14 0.98 -7.77 1.73
C ASN A 14 1.62 -7.81 3.13
N LEU A 15 1.34 -8.85 3.93
CA LEU A 15 1.98 -9.05 5.25
C LEU A 15 3.51 -9.18 5.13
N ALA A 16 3.98 -10.00 4.19
CA ALA A 16 5.40 -10.22 3.98
C ALA A 16 6.14 -8.93 3.59
N HIS A 17 5.57 -8.12 2.68
CA HIS A 17 6.18 -6.89 2.20
C HIS A 17 6.13 -5.74 3.22
N ARG A 18 5.24 -5.82 4.21
CA ARG A 18 5.26 -4.92 5.38
C ARG A 18 6.28 -5.33 6.46
N GLY A 19 7.01 -6.42 6.24
CA GLY A 19 7.95 -6.97 7.23
C GLY A 19 7.24 -7.63 8.42
N GLU A 20 5.96 -7.93 8.29
CA GLU A 20 5.17 -8.59 9.32
C GLU A 20 5.37 -10.12 9.24
N ALA A 21 5.34 -10.79 10.40
CA ALA A 21 5.40 -12.25 10.42
C ALA A 21 4.13 -12.84 9.79
N VAL A 22 4.26 -13.68 8.78
CA VAL A 22 3.11 -14.34 8.15
C VAL A 22 2.80 -15.62 8.91
N THR A 23 1.83 -15.56 9.80
CA THR A 23 1.37 -16.69 10.62
C THR A 23 -0.11 -16.97 10.37
N THR A 24 -0.56 -18.18 10.74
CA THR A 24 -1.99 -18.55 10.66
C THR A 24 -2.87 -17.58 11.43
N GLY A 25 -2.42 -17.15 12.63
CA GLY A 25 -3.19 -16.22 13.46
C GLY A 25 -3.31 -14.83 12.84
N GLN A 26 -2.23 -14.32 12.26
CA GLN A 26 -2.28 -13.03 11.57
C GLN A 26 -3.13 -13.07 10.32
N LEU A 27 -3.06 -14.14 9.52
CA LEU A 27 -3.93 -14.32 8.36
C LEU A 27 -5.41 -14.42 8.76
N ALA A 28 -5.72 -15.13 9.84
CA ALA A 28 -7.08 -15.21 10.36
C ALA A 28 -7.60 -13.83 10.76
N HIS A 29 -6.77 -13.03 11.43
CA HIS A 29 -7.11 -11.66 11.83
C HIS A 29 -7.27 -10.74 10.61
N GLU A 30 -6.31 -10.74 9.68
CA GLU A 30 -6.30 -9.89 8.48
C GLU A 30 -7.54 -10.14 7.59
N LEU A 31 -7.93 -11.40 7.45
CA LEU A 31 -9.06 -11.82 6.60
C LEU A 31 -10.40 -11.91 7.35
N GLY A 32 -10.44 -11.62 8.65
CA GLY A 32 -11.67 -11.70 9.44
C GLY A 32 -12.26 -13.09 9.54
N VAL A 33 -11.45 -14.14 9.49
CA VAL A 33 -11.89 -15.53 9.51
C VAL A 33 -11.45 -16.27 10.78
N SER A 34 -12.05 -17.43 11.06
CA SER A 34 -11.64 -18.27 12.19
C SER A 34 -10.27 -18.94 11.94
N SER A 35 -9.48 -19.18 13.00
CA SER A 35 -8.21 -19.89 12.88
C SER A 35 -8.33 -21.28 12.26
N PRO A 36 -9.37 -22.10 12.54
CA PRO A 36 -9.58 -23.35 11.81
C PRO A 36 -9.79 -23.17 10.31
N SER A 37 -10.58 -22.15 9.90
CA SER A 37 -10.79 -21.83 8.48
C SER A 37 -9.50 -21.40 7.80
N ALA A 38 -8.70 -20.54 8.46
CA ALA A 38 -7.39 -20.15 7.99
C ALA A 38 -6.46 -21.35 7.82
N SER A 39 -6.39 -22.24 8.82
CA SER A 39 -5.57 -23.46 8.76
C SER A 39 -5.96 -24.38 7.61
N ALA A 40 -7.26 -24.58 7.37
CA ALA A 40 -7.74 -25.39 6.26
C ALA A 40 -7.37 -24.81 4.89
N MET A 41 -7.48 -23.48 4.73
CA MET A 41 -7.09 -22.83 3.49
C MET A 41 -5.58 -22.87 3.28
N ILE A 42 -4.77 -22.61 4.32
CA ILE A 42 -3.32 -22.72 4.27
C ILE A 42 -2.90 -24.11 3.76
N LYS A 43 -3.50 -25.19 4.32
CA LYS A 43 -3.23 -26.54 3.85
C LYS A 43 -3.57 -26.71 2.36
N ARG A 44 -4.70 -26.18 1.89
CA ARG A 44 -5.05 -26.22 0.46
C ARG A 44 -4.06 -25.48 -0.42
N LEU A 45 -3.51 -24.36 0.05
CA LEU A 45 -2.49 -23.59 -0.67
C LEU A 45 -1.15 -24.34 -0.70
N GLU A 46 -0.78 -25.04 0.38
CA GLU A 46 0.38 -25.94 0.45
C GLU A 46 0.23 -27.11 -0.52
N ASP A 47 -0.93 -27.81 -0.49
CA ASP A 47 -1.25 -28.92 -1.39
C ASP A 47 -1.24 -28.47 -2.87
N GLY A 48 -1.62 -27.22 -3.13
CA GLY A 48 -1.56 -26.57 -4.45
C GLY A 48 -0.19 -26.00 -4.84
N SER A 49 0.84 -26.19 -4.03
CA SER A 49 2.20 -25.67 -4.25
C SER A 49 2.26 -24.14 -4.42
N LEU A 50 1.33 -23.41 -3.81
CA LEU A 50 1.29 -21.94 -3.79
C LEU A 50 1.93 -21.37 -2.52
N LEU A 51 2.04 -22.18 -1.48
CA LEU A 51 2.58 -21.81 -0.18
C LEU A 51 3.56 -22.86 0.31
N SER A 52 4.56 -22.43 1.06
CA SER A 52 5.53 -23.28 1.74
C SER A 52 5.68 -22.90 3.21
N ARG A 53 6.15 -23.83 4.04
CA ARG A 53 6.54 -23.59 5.43
C ARG A 53 8.04 -23.78 5.57
N PRO A 54 8.84 -22.71 5.53
CA PRO A 54 10.28 -22.83 5.80
C PRO A 54 10.56 -23.34 7.23
N ASP A 55 9.67 -23.03 8.17
CA ASP A 55 9.68 -23.49 9.55
C ASP A 55 8.25 -23.74 10.07
N SER A 56 8.11 -24.22 11.31
CA SER A 56 6.80 -24.57 11.88
C SER A 56 5.85 -23.38 12.11
N ARG A 57 6.33 -22.15 12.00
CA ARG A 57 5.58 -20.94 12.37
C ARG A 57 5.38 -19.96 11.24
N SER A 58 6.31 -19.92 10.28
CA SER A 58 6.26 -18.96 9.17
C SER A 58 5.67 -19.57 7.91
N LEU A 59 4.92 -18.75 7.20
CA LEU A 59 4.35 -19.05 5.89
C LEU A 59 5.03 -18.19 4.84
N ARG A 60 5.33 -18.77 3.67
CA ARG A 60 5.95 -18.06 2.55
C ARG A 60 5.31 -18.50 1.24
N LEU A 61 5.05 -17.55 0.37
CA LEU A 61 4.62 -17.84 -1.00
C LEU A 61 5.75 -18.60 -1.73
N THR A 62 5.38 -19.54 -2.57
CA THR A 62 6.27 -20.09 -3.60
C THR A 62 6.33 -19.13 -4.79
N ASP A 63 7.23 -19.34 -5.74
CA ASP A 63 7.28 -18.52 -6.99
C ASP A 63 5.94 -18.53 -7.73
N SER A 64 5.20 -19.65 -7.70
CA SER A 64 3.86 -19.75 -8.30
C SER A 64 2.81 -19.02 -7.48
N GLY A 65 2.91 -19.07 -6.16
CA GLY A 65 2.06 -18.33 -5.24
C GLY A 65 2.26 -16.82 -5.36
N GLU A 66 3.51 -16.37 -5.45
CA GLU A 66 3.86 -14.97 -5.61
C GLU A 66 3.34 -14.40 -6.94
N ARG A 67 3.57 -15.10 -8.05
CA ARG A 67 2.99 -14.69 -9.34
C ARG A 67 1.47 -14.60 -9.31
N ALA A 68 0.81 -15.52 -8.60
CA ALA A 68 -0.64 -15.47 -8.44
C ALA A 68 -1.09 -14.29 -7.57
N ALA A 69 -0.38 -14.02 -6.47
CA ALA A 69 -0.63 -12.87 -5.59
C ALA A 69 -0.45 -11.55 -6.36
N LEU A 70 0.67 -11.39 -7.09
CA LEU A 70 0.97 -10.19 -7.87
C LEU A 70 -0.08 -9.87 -8.93
N ARG A 71 -0.71 -10.88 -9.52
CA ARG A 71 -1.84 -10.65 -10.46
C ARG A 71 -3.03 -10.00 -9.76
N VAL A 72 -3.36 -10.44 -8.56
CA VAL A 72 -4.47 -9.86 -7.77
C VAL A 72 -4.11 -8.45 -7.31
N VAL A 73 -2.92 -8.27 -6.76
CA VAL A 73 -2.40 -6.96 -6.33
C VAL A 73 -2.41 -5.96 -7.50
N ARG A 74 -1.98 -6.38 -8.70
CA ARG A 74 -2.01 -5.53 -9.88
C ARG A 74 -3.44 -5.09 -10.23
N ARG A 75 -4.40 -6.03 -10.26
CA ARG A 75 -5.80 -5.73 -10.55
C ARG A 75 -6.38 -4.76 -9.54
N HIS A 76 -6.11 -5.00 -8.28
CA HIS A 76 -6.52 -4.13 -7.17
C HIS A 76 -6.05 -2.69 -7.38
N ARG A 77 -4.74 -2.47 -7.50
CA ARG A 77 -4.13 -1.14 -7.66
C ARG A 77 -4.53 -0.43 -8.97
N LEU A 78 -4.71 -1.19 -10.05
CA LEU A 78 -5.26 -0.63 -11.29
C LEU A 78 -6.72 -0.19 -11.15
N LEU A 79 -7.55 -0.95 -10.43
CA LEU A 79 -8.94 -0.59 -10.16
C LEU A 79 -9.02 0.64 -9.26
N GLU A 80 -8.24 0.71 -8.19
CA GLU A 80 -8.17 1.92 -7.35
C GLU A 80 -7.81 3.16 -8.17
N THR A 81 -6.79 3.03 -9.04
CA THR A 81 -6.38 4.12 -9.94
C THR A 81 -7.48 4.51 -10.93
N PHE A 82 -8.16 3.52 -11.50
CA PHE A 82 -9.26 3.74 -12.43
C PHE A 82 -10.47 4.42 -11.76
N LEU A 83 -10.88 3.90 -10.61
CA LEU A 83 -11.98 4.44 -9.82
C LEU A 83 -11.70 5.89 -9.42
N HIS A 84 -10.50 6.17 -8.97
CA HIS A 84 -10.09 7.51 -8.56
C HIS A 84 -10.00 8.48 -9.74
N ARG A 85 -9.22 8.14 -10.79
CA ARG A 85 -8.91 9.08 -11.88
C ARG A 85 -10.02 9.24 -12.92
N MET A 86 -10.82 8.20 -13.13
CA MET A 86 -11.81 8.18 -14.20
C MET A 86 -13.25 8.35 -13.71
N LEU A 87 -13.52 8.01 -12.45
CA LEU A 87 -14.87 8.03 -11.87
C LEU A 87 -14.97 8.98 -10.66
N ASP A 88 -13.89 9.69 -10.32
CA ASP A 88 -13.82 10.63 -9.20
C ASP A 88 -14.22 10.02 -7.84
N VAL A 89 -14.04 8.70 -7.67
CA VAL A 89 -14.23 8.05 -6.37
C VAL A 89 -13.20 8.59 -5.39
N PRO A 90 -13.61 9.01 -4.18
CA PRO A 90 -12.68 9.51 -3.17
C PRO A 90 -11.55 8.51 -2.88
N TRP A 91 -10.33 9.02 -2.76
CA TRP A 91 -9.14 8.17 -2.58
C TRP A 91 -9.18 7.29 -1.32
N ASP A 92 -9.95 7.69 -0.30
CA ASP A 92 -10.19 6.93 0.93
C ASP A 92 -11.31 5.88 0.80
N GLU A 93 -12.01 5.83 -0.33
CA GLU A 93 -13.10 4.89 -0.61
C GLU A 93 -12.75 3.86 -1.71
N VAL A 94 -11.76 4.15 -2.57
CA VAL A 94 -11.43 3.28 -3.72
C VAL A 94 -11.01 1.88 -3.33
N HIS A 95 -10.36 1.70 -2.16
CA HIS A 95 -9.91 0.40 -1.67
C HIS A 95 -11.07 -0.59 -1.52
N ALA A 96 -12.15 -0.16 -0.85
CA ALA A 96 -13.33 -1.00 -0.63
C ALA A 96 -14.01 -1.42 -1.95
N GLU A 97 -14.09 -0.52 -2.92
CA GLU A 97 -14.66 -0.82 -4.24
C GLU A 97 -13.75 -1.74 -5.06
N ALA A 98 -12.43 -1.54 -5.03
CA ALA A 98 -11.46 -2.40 -5.70
C ALA A 98 -11.50 -3.85 -5.18
N GLU A 99 -11.62 -4.06 -3.85
CA GLU A 99 -11.81 -5.37 -3.21
C GLU A 99 -13.03 -6.15 -3.74
N LEU A 100 -14.09 -5.45 -4.09
CA LEU A 100 -15.29 -6.07 -4.66
C LEU A 100 -15.10 -6.49 -6.12
N LEU A 101 -14.33 -5.72 -6.89
CA LEU A 101 -14.25 -5.82 -8.35
C LEU A 101 -13.07 -6.67 -8.84
N GLU A 102 -11.95 -6.73 -8.12
CA GLU A 102 -10.67 -7.31 -8.57
C GLU A 102 -10.79 -8.77 -9.04
N HIS A 103 -11.67 -9.56 -8.41
CA HIS A 103 -11.86 -10.97 -8.75
C HIS A 103 -12.72 -11.20 -10.00
N ALA A 104 -13.53 -10.21 -10.38
CA ALA A 104 -14.38 -10.28 -11.56
C ALA A 104 -13.71 -9.68 -12.81
N LEU A 105 -12.57 -9.01 -12.64
CA LEU A 105 -11.86 -8.34 -13.72
C LEU A 105 -11.22 -9.36 -14.68
N SER A 106 -11.64 -9.36 -15.96
CA SER A 106 -11.01 -10.18 -16.98
C SER A 106 -9.66 -9.60 -17.42
N ASP A 107 -8.73 -10.46 -17.87
CA ASP A 107 -7.42 -10.03 -18.39
C ASP A 107 -7.55 -8.98 -19.51
N ARG A 108 -8.56 -9.14 -20.39
CA ARG A 108 -8.83 -8.18 -21.48
C ARG A 108 -9.28 -6.82 -20.96
N LEU A 109 -10.09 -6.78 -19.88
CA LEU A 109 -10.54 -5.52 -19.30
C LEU A 109 -9.43 -4.87 -18.50
N GLU A 110 -8.61 -5.65 -17.77
CA GLU A 110 -7.41 -5.19 -17.11
C GLU A 110 -6.46 -4.46 -18.08
N GLU A 111 -6.17 -5.05 -19.27
CA GLU A 111 -5.35 -4.42 -20.30
C GLU A 111 -5.94 -3.08 -20.81
N ARG A 112 -7.25 -3.03 -20.96
CA ARG A 112 -7.92 -1.79 -21.41
C ARG A 112 -7.90 -0.70 -20.36
N ILE A 113 -8.06 -1.04 -19.08
CA ILE A 113 -7.95 -0.11 -17.97
C ILE A 113 -6.52 0.43 -17.88
N ASP A 114 -5.53 -0.46 -17.91
CA ASP A 114 -4.11 -0.08 -17.89
C ASP A 114 -3.75 0.89 -19.03
N ALA A 115 -4.18 0.58 -20.26
CA ALA A 115 -3.95 1.45 -21.40
C ALA A 115 -4.70 2.80 -21.29
N ALA A 116 -5.95 2.77 -20.83
CA ALA A 116 -6.74 4.00 -20.64
C ALA A 116 -6.15 4.93 -19.59
N LEU A 117 -5.49 4.38 -18.58
CA LEU A 117 -4.78 5.12 -17.54
C LEU A 117 -3.38 5.59 -17.96
N GLY A 118 -2.90 5.20 -19.15
CA GLY A 118 -1.56 5.54 -19.64
C GLY A 118 -0.45 4.74 -18.96
N HIS A 119 -0.72 3.49 -18.57
CA HIS A 119 0.23 2.58 -17.91
C HIS A 119 0.78 3.14 -16.60
N PRO A 120 -0.08 3.37 -15.59
CA PRO A 120 0.34 3.96 -14.33
C PRO A 120 1.31 3.01 -13.59
N THR A 121 2.29 3.60 -12.93
CA THR A 121 3.29 2.86 -12.15
C THR A 121 2.93 2.77 -10.66
N HIS A 122 2.03 3.64 -10.19
CA HIS A 122 1.58 3.68 -8.80
C HIS A 122 0.07 3.95 -8.75
N ASP A 123 -0.55 3.45 -7.71
CA ASP A 123 -1.94 3.72 -7.37
C ASP A 123 -2.12 5.08 -6.65
N PRO A 124 -3.33 5.49 -6.26
CA PRO A 124 -3.58 6.76 -5.57
C PRO A 124 -2.91 6.87 -4.20
N HIS A 125 -2.61 5.75 -3.54
CA HIS A 125 -1.97 5.69 -2.23
C HIS A 125 -0.44 5.66 -2.31
N GLY A 126 0.11 5.54 -3.53
CA GLY A 126 1.54 5.49 -3.80
C GLY A 126 2.12 4.07 -3.81
N ASP A 127 1.28 3.05 -3.80
CA ASP A 127 1.71 1.66 -3.93
C ASP A 127 2.11 1.34 -5.38
N PRO A 128 3.26 0.69 -5.62
CA PRO A 128 3.71 0.40 -6.98
C PRO A 128 2.81 -0.67 -7.62
N ILE A 129 2.30 -0.40 -8.82
CA ILE A 129 1.48 -1.35 -9.58
C ILE A 129 2.41 -2.40 -10.19
N PRO A 130 2.29 -3.70 -9.82
CA PRO A 130 3.13 -4.74 -10.37
C PRO A 130 3.05 -4.80 -11.90
N PRO A 131 4.17 -4.99 -12.61
CA PRO A 131 4.13 -5.20 -14.05
C PRO A 131 3.40 -6.51 -14.36
N ARG A 132 2.79 -6.62 -15.53
CA ARG A 132 2.13 -7.87 -15.95
C ARG A 132 3.08 -9.05 -16.07
N HIS A 133 4.31 -8.77 -16.46
CA HIS A 133 5.40 -9.73 -16.61
C HIS A 133 6.70 -9.13 -16.09
N GLY A 134 7.54 -9.99 -15.56
CA GLY A 134 8.85 -9.58 -15.07
C GLY A 134 8.91 -9.44 -13.54
N PRO A 135 10.08 -9.05 -13.03
CA PRO A 135 10.28 -8.86 -11.60
C PRO A 135 9.48 -7.67 -11.09
N HIS A 136 9.02 -7.78 -9.86
CA HIS A 136 8.42 -6.69 -9.11
C HIS A 136 9.25 -6.49 -7.85
N ASP A 137 9.70 -5.27 -7.63
CA ASP A 137 10.39 -4.86 -6.42
C ASP A 137 9.51 -3.82 -5.72
N GLU A 138 9.06 -4.15 -4.52
CA GLU A 138 8.23 -3.29 -3.69
C GLU A 138 9.05 -2.85 -2.48
N GLN A 139 9.79 -1.76 -2.64
CA GLN A 139 10.55 -1.17 -1.54
C GLN A 139 9.72 -0.12 -0.82
N TRP A 140 9.59 -0.30 0.48
CA TRP A 140 8.98 0.68 1.34
C TRP A 140 10.03 1.66 1.83
N GLY A 141 9.78 2.92 1.62
CA GLY A 141 10.57 3.97 2.26
C GLY A 141 10.44 3.95 3.78
N ALA A 142 11.21 4.76 4.47
CA ALA A 142 11.15 4.88 5.92
C ALA A 142 9.77 5.33 6.38
N ALA A 143 9.26 4.74 7.47
CA ALA A 143 8.06 5.27 8.12
C ALA A 143 8.36 6.64 8.73
N LEU A 144 7.46 7.61 8.57
CA LEU A 144 7.60 8.96 9.14
C LEU A 144 7.84 8.93 10.66
N ALA A 145 7.33 7.90 11.33
CA ALA A 145 7.56 7.67 12.75
C ALA A 145 9.05 7.55 13.14
N THR A 146 9.89 7.06 12.20
CA THR A 146 11.32 6.81 12.44
C THR A 146 12.23 7.89 11.87
N VAL A 147 11.67 8.87 11.16
CA VAL A 147 12.45 9.92 10.51
C VAL A 147 12.93 10.95 11.54
N PRO A 148 14.19 11.40 11.52
CA PRO A 148 14.67 12.43 12.45
C PRO A 148 14.00 13.78 12.20
N ALA A 149 13.99 14.65 13.22
CA ALA A 149 13.56 16.04 13.06
C ALA A 149 14.57 16.87 12.25
N GLY A 150 14.12 17.98 11.69
CA GLY A 150 14.95 18.93 10.96
C GLY A 150 15.20 18.59 9.50
N VAL A 151 14.59 17.52 8.98
CA VAL A 151 14.77 17.09 7.59
C VAL A 151 13.53 17.37 6.74
N ARG A 152 13.74 17.40 5.42
CA ARG A 152 12.66 17.36 4.43
C ARG A 152 12.38 15.90 4.07
N PHE A 153 11.11 15.56 3.94
CA PHE A 153 10.67 14.19 3.67
C PHE A 153 9.63 14.20 2.55
N ARG A 154 9.89 13.43 1.50
CA ARG A 154 8.93 13.22 0.41
C ARG A 154 8.06 12.02 0.76
N VAL A 155 6.77 12.24 0.90
CA VAL A 155 5.80 11.17 1.05
C VAL A 155 5.79 10.33 -0.23
N GLN A 156 6.03 9.03 -0.11
CA GLN A 156 6.00 8.09 -1.22
C GLN A 156 4.65 7.37 -1.25
N ARG A 157 4.21 6.90 -0.08
CA ARG A 157 2.97 6.15 0.07
C ARG A 157 2.31 6.41 1.42
N ILE A 158 1.02 6.15 1.47
CA ILE A 158 0.20 6.19 2.68
C ILE A 158 -0.61 4.90 2.75
N SER A 159 -0.58 4.20 3.89
CA SER A 159 -1.34 2.95 4.05
C SER A 159 -2.84 3.19 3.90
N ASP A 160 -3.49 2.37 3.08
CA ASP A 160 -4.91 2.40 2.71
C ASP A 160 -5.84 1.58 3.64
N ARG A 161 -5.28 0.98 4.70
CA ARG A 161 -6.01 0.07 5.60
C ARG A 161 -7.10 0.72 6.46
N ASP A 162 -7.04 2.02 6.63
CA ASP A 162 -7.96 2.80 7.45
C ASP A 162 -8.41 4.04 6.66
N SER A 163 -9.62 3.96 6.10
CA SER A 163 -10.20 5.04 5.30
C SER A 163 -10.39 6.33 6.09
N ALA A 164 -10.68 6.25 7.40
CA ALA A 164 -10.80 7.43 8.25
C ALA A 164 -9.44 8.12 8.44
N ALA A 165 -8.36 7.33 8.61
CA ALA A 165 -7.00 7.86 8.66
C ALA A 165 -6.58 8.48 7.31
N LEU A 166 -6.90 7.83 6.18
CA LEU A 166 -6.64 8.37 4.83
C LEU A 166 -7.34 9.72 4.64
N ARG A 167 -8.63 9.79 4.95
CA ARG A 167 -9.41 11.04 4.86
C ARG A 167 -8.77 12.15 5.68
N TYR A 168 -8.46 11.88 6.94
CA TYR A 168 -7.82 12.85 7.82
C TYR A 168 -6.46 13.32 7.30
N LEU A 169 -5.60 12.40 6.82
CA LEU A 169 -4.31 12.75 6.23
C LEU A 169 -4.48 13.60 4.96
N GLY A 170 -5.47 13.29 4.12
CA GLY A 170 -5.82 14.10 2.95
C GLY A 170 -6.28 15.51 3.32
N GLU A 171 -7.11 15.68 4.36
CA GLU A 171 -7.52 17.00 4.88
C GLU A 171 -6.33 17.83 5.38
N LEU A 172 -5.26 17.18 5.84
CA LEU A 172 -4.01 17.84 6.20
C LEU A 172 -3.13 18.17 4.99
N GLY A 173 -3.49 17.75 3.79
CA GLY A 173 -2.71 17.91 2.57
C GLY A 173 -1.58 16.91 2.40
N LEU A 174 -1.67 15.74 3.05
CA LEU A 174 -0.71 14.66 2.93
C LEU A 174 -1.17 13.68 1.84
N PHE A 175 -0.41 13.64 0.76
CA PHE A 175 -0.62 12.74 -0.38
C PHE A 175 0.73 12.23 -0.89
N PRO A 176 0.78 11.12 -1.62
CA PRO A 176 1.99 10.70 -2.32
C PRO A 176 2.56 11.83 -3.20
N GLY A 177 3.87 12.00 -3.14
CA GLY A 177 4.60 13.07 -3.85
C GLY A 177 4.79 14.37 -3.04
N VAL A 178 3.97 14.63 -2.02
CA VAL A 178 4.08 15.84 -1.20
C VAL A 178 5.38 15.83 -0.38
N VAL A 179 6.04 16.98 -0.33
CA VAL A 179 7.24 17.20 0.50
C VAL A 179 6.83 17.92 1.78
N ILE A 180 7.21 17.34 2.90
CA ILE A 180 6.96 17.90 4.24
C ILE A 180 8.26 18.21 4.96
N GLY A 181 8.22 19.20 5.85
CA GLY A 181 9.26 19.40 6.86
C GLY A 181 8.93 18.56 8.09
N VAL A 182 9.88 17.75 8.55
CA VAL A 182 9.72 16.95 9.77
C VAL A 182 10.26 17.75 10.94
N GLU A 183 9.40 18.04 11.91
CA GLU A 183 9.75 18.78 13.12
C GLU A 183 9.88 17.81 14.32
N GLU A 184 10.12 18.36 15.49
CA GLU A 184 10.28 17.59 16.71
C GLU A 184 9.00 16.86 17.13
N GLN A 185 9.17 15.78 17.85
CA GLN A 185 8.08 15.09 18.53
C GLN A 185 7.96 15.61 19.96
N ASP A 186 6.75 15.85 20.41
CA ASP A 186 6.52 16.24 21.79
C ASP A 186 6.97 15.12 22.76
N PRO A 187 7.43 15.48 23.97
CA PRO A 187 7.90 14.53 24.98
C PRO A 187 6.86 13.46 25.32
N PHE A 188 7.35 12.34 25.88
CA PHE A 188 6.52 11.23 26.37
C PHE A 188 5.63 10.56 25.32
N GLY A 189 6.10 10.51 24.07
CA GLY A 189 5.35 9.90 22.97
C GLY A 189 4.20 10.77 22.46
N GLY A 190 4.26 12.07 22.73
CA GLY A 190 3.33 13.05 22.18
C GLY A 190 3.36 13.11 20.64
N PRO A 191 2.53 13.95 20.03
CA PRO A 191 2.43 14.04 18.60
C PRO A 191 3.74 14.51 17.95
N ARG A 192 3.98 14.07 16.74
CA ARG A 192 5.02 14.59 15.87
C ARG A 192 4.52 15.81 15.12
N TRP A 193 5.31 16.86 15.09
CA TRP A 193 5.01 18.04 14.32
C TRP A 193 5.61 17.94 12.93
N ILE A 194 4.85 18.37 11.94
CA ILE A 194 5.26 18.45 10.55
C ILE A 194 4.84 19.78 9.94
N ARG A 195 5.45 20.15 8.84
CA ARG A 195 5.08 21.34 8.03
C ARG A 195 4.67 20.90 6.65
N VAL A 196 3.39 21.14 6.30
CA VAL A 196 2.79 20.81 5.01
C VAL A 196 2.28 22.09 4.38
N GLY A 197 2.69 22.42 3.15
CA GLY A 197 2.23 23.62 2.46
C GLY A 197 2.44 24.92 3.27
N GLY A 198 3.50 24.99 4.06
CA GLY A 198 3.77 26.13 4.96
C GLY A 198 3.04 26.08 6.30
N HIS A 199 2.04 25.22 6.48
CA HIS A 199 1.26 25.11 7.72
C HIS A 199 1.82 24.05 8.66
N ARG A 200 1.90 24.37 9.94
CA ARG A 200 2.32 23.44 10.99
C ARG A 200 1.14 22.53 11.36
N ARG A 201 1.36 21.22 11.40
CA ARG A 201 0.38 20.20 11.73
C ARG A 201 0.97 19.21 12.73
N SER A 202 0.12 18.58 13.54
CA SER A 202 0.54 17.53 14.49
C SER A 202 -0.06 16.19 14.08
N LEU A 203 0.76 15.14 14.14
CA LEU A 203 0.36 13.77 13.85
C LEU A 203 0.61 12.87 15.06
N GLY A 204 -0.43 12.18 15.51
CA GLY A 204 -0.29 11.14 16.52
C GLY A 204 0.53 9.94 16.01
N ALA A 205 1.12 9.19 16.94
CA ALA A 205 1.96 8.04 16.63
C ALA A 205 1.30 6.99 15.69
N PRO A 206 -0.01 6.69 15.77
CA PRO A 206 -0.65 5.80 14.82
C PRO A 206 -0.54 6.31 13.37
N LEU A 207 -0.80 7.60 13.13
CA LEU A 207 -0.77 8.19 11.79
C LEU A 207 0.64 8.29 11.21
N THR A 208 1.66 8.57 12.02
CA THR A 208 3.04 8.65 11.53
C THR A 208 3.59 7.30 11.04
N ARG A 209 2.99 6.18 11.46
CA ARG A 209 3.33 4.83 10.99
C ARG A 209 2.71 4.48 9.64
N LEU A 210 1.64 5.19 9.27
CA LEU A 210 0.96 4.95 7.98
C LEU A 210 1.62 5.67 6.81
N VAL A 211 2.43 6.70 7.09
CA VAL A 211 3.08 7.53 6.07
C VAL A 211 4.51 7.04 5.87
N HIS A 212 4.86 6.67 4.64
CA HIS A 212 6.18 6.19 4.27
C HIS A 212 6.77 7.04 3.15
N GLY A 213 8.11 7.14 3.10
CA GLY A 213 8.78 7.93 2.07
C GLY A 213 10.29 8.02 2.28
N HIS A 214 10.88 9.04 1.71
CA HIS A 214 12.32 9.24 1.68
C HIS A 214 12.71 10.59 2.26
N VAL A 215 13.79 10.61 3.03
CA VAL A 215 14.47 11.85 3.43
C VAL A 215 15.12 12.45 2.18
N LEU A 216 14.91 13.74 1.95
CA LEU A 216 15.55 14.46 0.87
C LEU A 216 16.87 15.06 1.36
N ASP A 217 17.95 14.70 0.70
CA ASP A 217 19.25 15.33 0.94
C ASP A 217 19.20 16.80 0.52
N GLY A 218 19.88 17.67 1.26
CA GLY A 218 19.77 19.13 1.15
C GLY A 218 20.10 19.75 -0.21
N ASN A 219 20.36 18.98 -1.25
CA ASN A 219 20.76 19.42 -2.58
C ASN A 219 19.70 19.20 -3.69
N GLU A 220 18.53 18.62 -3.38
CA GLU A 220 17.42 18.50 -4.34
C GLU A 220 16.49 19.73 -4.29
N ASN A 221 17.07 20.92 -4.47
CA ASN A 221 16.33 22.16 -4.56
C ASN A 221 16.57 22.78 -5.92
N SER A 222 15.79 22.44 -6.95
CA SER A 222 15.52 23.29 -8.12
C SER A 222 15.06 22.47 -9.35
N SER A 223 13.90 21.85 -9.32
CA SER A 223 13.21 21.57 -10.58
C SER A 223 11.77 21.09 -10.31
N ASN A 224 10.86 21.98 -9.91
CA ASN A 224 9.45 21.92 -10.29
C ASN A 224 8.63 23.08 -9.65
N ASP A 225 9.08 24.32 -9.87
CA ASP A 225 8.24 25.50 -9.61
C ASP A 225 8.27 26.42 -10.84
N ALA A 226 7.95 25.86 -12.00
CA ALA A 226 7.69 26.67 -13.19
C ALA A 226 6.86 25.87 -14.20
N GLY A 227 5.60 26.21 -14.29
CA GLY A 227 4.82 25.86 -15.48
C GLY A 227 3.52 25.13 -15.19
N GLU A 228 2.46 25.91 -14.92
CA GLU A 228 1.37 26.04 -15.85
C GLU A 228 0.29 26.99 -15.31
N THR A 229 0.52 28.26 -15.67
CA THR A 229 -0.61 29.20 -15.75
C THR A 229 -1.09 29.16 -17.21
N ARG A 230 -2.20 28.48 -17.45
CA ARG A 230 -3.18 28.84 -18.50
C ARG A 230 -4.37 27.90 -18.46
#